data_dc1c7f39eb6ca30cf82da314b6a36a65
#
_entry.id   dc1c7f39eb6ca30cf82da314b6a36a65
#
_cell.length_a   1.000
_cell.length_b   1.000
_cell.length_c   1.000
_cell.angle_alpha   90.00
_cell.angle_beta   90.00
_cell.angle_gamma   90.00
#
_symmetry.space_group_name_H-M   'P 1'
#
loop_
_entity.id
_entity.type
_entity.pdbx_description
1 polymer ?
#
loop_
_entity_poly.entity_id
_entity_poly.type
_entity_poly.pdbx_seq_one_letter_code
_entity_poly.pdbx_strand_id
1 'polypeptide(L)' 'MRDLSNQPAFPVPSGAITSGVSRRDWFAAMALQGVVSKGLEVMGDRVVTEQERHLMMARRAFSLADAMLEAGKLEEVM' A
#
# COMPACT_ATOMS: atom_id res chain seq x y z
N MET A 1 9.74 -12.09 14.57
CA MET A 1 9.40 -10.67 14.37
C MET A 1 7.93 -10.55 13.99
N ARG A 2 7.24 -9.61 14.57
CA ARG A 2 5.81 -9.44 14.34
C ARG A 2 5.56 -8.85 12.95
N ASP A 3 4.65 -9.50 12.20
CA ASP A 3 4.24 -8.99 10.89
C ASP A 3 3.09 -8.00 11.09
N LEU A 4 3.35 -6.72 10.84
CA LEU A 4 2.36 -5.66 11.01
C LEU A 4 1.46 -5.48 9.80
N SER A 5 1.76 -6.13 8.67
CA SER A 5 1.01 -5.93 7.45
C SER A 5 -0.45 -6.38 7.58
N ASN A 6 -0.70 -7.37 8.41
CA ASN A 6 -2.04 -7.93 8.61
C ASN A 6 -2.79 -7.32 9.79
N GLN A 7 -2.19 -6.35 10.48
CA GLN A 7 -2.88 -5.67 11.57
C GLN A 7 -3.91 -4.69 11.00
N PRO A 8 -5.06 -4.53 11.67
CA PRO A 8 -6.04 -3.52 11.25
C PRO A 8 -5.43 -2.13 11.32
N ALA A 9 -5.78 -1.29 10.36
CA ALA A 9 -5.36 0.11 10.36
C ALA A 9 -6.01 0.89 11.49
N PHE A 10 -7.22 0.50 11.88
CA PHE A 10 -7.98 1.14 12.94
C PHE A 10 -8.38 0.10 13.99
N PRO A 11 -8.50 0.51 15.26
CA PRO A 11 -9.02 -0.41 16.28
C PRO A 11 -10.43 -0.86 15.92
N VAL A 12 -10.69 -2.14 16.05
CA VAL A 12 -12.01 -2.70 15.82
C VAL A 12 -12.61 -3.04 17.18
N PRO A 13 -13.80 -2.52 17.50
CA PRO A 13 -14.43 -2.86 18.77
C PRO A 13 -14.67 -4.36 18.91
N SER A 14 -14.56 -4.84 20.13
CA SER A 14 -14.83 -6.24 20.41
C SER A 14 -16.25 -6.59 19.98
N GLY A 15 -16.40 -7.68 19.24
CA GLY A 15 -17.68 -8.11 18.72
C GLY A 15 -18.08 -7.51 17.37
N ALA A 16 -17.26 -6.62 16.83
CA ALA A 16 -17.53 -6.07 15.50
C ALA A 16 -17.31 -7.16 14.45
N ILE A 17 -18.22 -7.21 13.46
CA ILE A 17 -18.17 -8.21 12.41
C ILE A 17 -17.18 -7.81 11.32
N THR A 18 -16.97 -6.52 11.14
CA THR A 18 -16.09 -6.02 10.09
C THR A 18 -14.64 -6.36 10.43
N SER A 19 -13.95 -6.96 9.47
CA SER A 19 -12.55 -7.32 9.63
C SER A 19 -11.60 -6.12 9.65
N GLY A 20 -12.08 -4.95 9.29
CA GLY A 20 -11.23 -3.78 9.17
C GLY A 20 -10.23 -3.92 8.02
N VAL A 21 -9.59 -2.83 7.69
CA VAL A 21 -8.56 -2.79 6.63
C VAL A 21 -7.21 -3.00 7.30
N SER A 22 -6.39 -3.87 6.74
CA SER A 22 -5.05 -4.08 7.27
C SER A 22 -4.20 -2.81 7.09
N ARG A 23 -3.13 -2.69 7.89
CA ARG A 23 -2.23 -1.54 7.77
C ARG A 23 -1.60 -1.48 6.40
N ARG A 24 -1.23 -2.63 5.86
CA ARG A 24 -0.64 -2.70 4.52
C ARG A 24 -1.62 -2.18 3.46
N ASP A 25 -2.86 -2.64 3.53
CA ASP A 25 -3.89 -2.22 2.57
C ASP A 25 -4.22 -0.74 2.73
N TRP A 26 -4.25 -0.23 3.94
CA TRP A 26 -4.48 1.18 4.20
C TRP A 26 -3.38 2.04 3.59
N PHE A 27 -2.11 1.67 3.85
CA PHE A 27 -0.98 2.41 3.29
C PHE A 27 -0.97 2.32 1.76
N ALA A 28 -1.31 1.15 1.21
CA ALA A 28 -1.37 0.99 -0.24
C ALA A 28 -2.45 1.88 -0.85
N ALA A 29 -3.61 1.98 -0.20
CA ALA A 29 -4.70 2.83 -0.68
C ALA A 29 -4.27 4.30 -0.68
N MET A 30 -3.61 4.76 0.37
CA MET A 30 -3.13 6.14 0.44
C MET A 30 -2.04 6.41 -0.60
N ALA A 31 -1.13 5.46 -0.78
CA ALA A 31 -0.08 5.58 -1.78
C ALA A 31 -0.65 5.59 -3.19
N LEU A 32 -1.68 4.78 -3.43
CA LEU A 32 -2.33 4.69 -4.73
C LEU A 32 -2.92 6.04 -5.15
N GLN A 33 -3.50 6.78 -4.21
CA GLN A 33 -4.04 8.10 -4.50
C GLN A 33 -2.95 9.02 -5.06
N GLY A 34 -1.76 8.99 -4.47
CA GLY A 34 -0.63 9.77 -4.96
C GLY A 34 -0.14 9.31 -6.31
N VAL A 35 -0.05 8.00 -6.52
CA VAL A 35 0.41 7.44 -7.79
C VAL A 35 -0.57 7.80 -8.92
N VAL A 36 -1.86 7.69 -8.67
CA VAL A 36 -2.88 8.02 -9.66
C VAL A 36 -2.90 9.52 -9.98
N SER A 37 -2.76 10.36 -8.96
CA SER A 37 -2.76 11.81 -9.14
C SER A 37 -1.57 12.30 -9.97
N LYS A 38 -0.39 11.73 -9.72
CA LYS A 38 0.82 12.13 -10.42
C LYS A 38 0.93 11.46 -11.79
N GLY A 39 0.35 10.28 -11.93
CA GLY A 39 0.54 9.44 -13.09
C GLY A 39 1.79 8.57 -12.95
N LEU A 40 1.81 7.50 -13.73
CA LEU A 40 2.92 6.58 -13.76
C LEU A 40 3.81 6.91 -14.94
N GLU A 41 5.07 7.25 -14.67
CA GLU A 41 6.04 7.46 -15.72
C GLU A 41 6.53 6.10 -16.20
N VAL A 42 6.28 5.83 -17.49
CA VAL A 42 6.77 4.62 -18.14
C VAL A 42 7.98 5.02 -18.97
N MET A 43 9.13 4.48 -18.61
CA MET A 43 10.37 4.76 -19.31
C MET A 43 10.45 3.92 -20.59
N GLY A 44 10.72 4.59 -21.72
CA GLY A 44 10.93 3.93 -23.00
C GLY A 44 9.74 4.07 -23.95
N ASP A 45 9.89 3.48 -25.14
CA ASP A 45 8.91 3.60 -26.23
C ASP A 45 7.87 2.48 -26.19
N ARG A 46 7.83 1.72 -25.13
CA ARG A 46 6.91 0.60 -25.01
C ARG A 46 5.49 1.11 -24.85
N VAL A 47 4.60 0.61 -25.70
CA VAL A 47 3.18 0.88 -25.57
C VAL A 47 2.62 -0.04 -24.48
N VAL A 48 2.03 0.57 -23.48
CA VAL A 48 1.48 -0.16 -22.34
C VAL A 48 -0.04 -0.11 -22.42
N THR A 49 -0.69 -1.25 -22.27
CA THR A 49 -2.16 -1.29 -22.23
C THR A 49 -2.65 -0.63 -20.95
N GLU A 50 -3.91 -0.23 -20.94
CA GLU A 50 -4.52 0.36 -19.76
C GLU A 50 -4.49 -0.62 -18.59
N GLN A 51 -4.76 -1.89 -18.87
CA GLN A 51 -4.74 -2.92 -17.83
C GLN A 51 -3.34 -3.10 -17.23
N GLU A 52 -2.31 -3.10 -18.08
CA GLU A 52 -0.93 -3.17 -17.60
C GLU A 52 -0.58 -1.96 -16.75
N ARG A 53 -1.03 -0.78 -17.16
CA ARG A 53 -0.78 0.45 -16.40
C ARG A 53 -1.42 0.38 -15.03
N HIS A 54 -2.67 -0.08 -14.97
CA HIS A 54 -3.38 -0.23 -13.69
C HIS A 54 -2.63 -1.19 -12.76
N LEU A 55 -2.15 -2.31 -13.31
CA LEU A 55 -1.41 -3.28 -12.53
C LEU A 55 -0.09 -2.71 -12.01
N MET A 56 0.59 -1.94 -12.84
CA MET A 56 1.84 -1.28 -12.44
C MET A 56 1.60 -0.27 -11.32
N MET A 57 0.52 0.50 -11.40
CA MET A 57 0.15 1.44 -10.36
C MET A 57 -0.15 0.72 -9.04
N ALA A 58 -0.90 -0.38 -9.11
CA ALA A 58 -1.23 -1.15 -7.93
C ALA A 58 0.02 -1.75 -7.27
N ARG A 59 0.92 -2.30 -8.08
CA ARG A 59 2.18 -2.84 -7.57
C ARG A 59 3.03 -1.76 -6.92
N ARG A 60 3.07 -0.58 -7.51
CA ARG A 60 3.79 0.55 -6.94
C ARG A 60 3.21 0.94 -5.59
N ALA A 61 1.89 0.97 -5.48
CA ALA A 61 1.22 1.32 -4.24
C ALA A 61 1.58 0.34 -3.12
N PHE A 62 1.54 -0.97 -3.40
CA PHE A 62 1.91 -1.97 -2.40
C PHE A 62 3.40 -1.92 -2.06
N SER A 63 4.24 -1.64 -3.03
CA SER A 63 5.67 -1.46 -2.77
C SER A 63 5.92 -0.31 -1.81
N LEU A 64 5.20 0.80 -1.99
CA LEU A 64 5.30 1.94 -1.09
C LEU A 64 4.75 1.60 0.30
N ALA A 65 3.66 0.84 0.36
CA ALA A 65 3.11 0.40 1.62
C ALA A 65 4.10 -0.47 2.40
N ASP A 66 4.78 -1.37 1.71
CA ASP A 66 5.79 -2.22 2.33
C ASP A 66 6.97 -1.39 2.86
N ALA A 67 7.37 -0.38 2.11
CA ALA A 67 8.42 0.53 2.56
C ALA A 67 7.99 1.32 3.80
N MET A 68 6.73 1.74 3.86
CA MET A 68 6.20 2.43 5.03
C MET A 68 6.20 1.55 6.27
N LEU A 69 5.81 0.29 6.10
CA LEU A 69 5.84 -0.66 7.21
C LEU A 69 7.26 -0.90 7.70
N GLU A 70 8.19 -1.01 6.79
CA GLU A 70 9.60 -1.22 7.13
C GLU A 70 10.17 0.01 7.86
N ALA A 71 9.86 1.20 7.39
CA ALA A 71 10.29 2.42 8.05
C ALA A 71 9.73 2.52 9.47
N GLY A 72 8.47 2.12 9.65
CA GLY A 72 7.86 2.11 10.96
C GLY A 72 8.55 1.17 11.94
N LYS A 73 9.00 0.01 11.46
CA LYS A 73 9.75 -0.93 12.29
C LYS A 73 11.08 -0.34 12.75
N LEU A 74 11.76 0.37 11.86
CA LEU A 74 13.03 1.01 12.20
C LEU A 74 12.84 2.06 13.28
N GLU A 75 11.76 2.82 13.23
CA GLU A 75 11.48 3.82 14.27
C GLU A 75 11.17 3.17 15.61
N GLU A 76 10.49 2.04 15.63
CA GLU A 76 10.17 1.33 16.86
C GLU A 76 11.43 0.81 17.56
N VAL A 77 12.46 0.49 16.79
CA VAL A 77 13.71 -0.05 17.34
C VAL A 77 14.64 1.05 17.85
N MET A 78 14.51 2.22 17.32
CA MET A 78 15.31 3.39 17.72
C MET A 78 14.69 4.07 18.95
#